data_55fd5aba1891ccb79ecf473db151d480
#
_entry.id   55fd5aba1891ccb79ecf473db151d480
#
_cell.length_a   1.000
_cell.length_b   1.000
_cell.length_c   1.000
_cell.angle_alpha   90.00
_cell.angle_beta   90.00
_cell.angle_gamma   90.00
#
_symmetry.space_group_name_H-M   'P 1'
#
loop_
_entity.id
_entity.type
_entity.pdbx_description
1 polymer ?
#
loop_
_entity_poly.entity_id
_entity_poly.type
_entity_poly.pdbx_seq_one_letter_code
_entity_poly.pdbx_strand_id
1 'polypeptide(L)'
;MIMVMVNIVKMYTTIRIMIIKDLFIGIGAFFIAHVLTFYQLNGQFLKSTSWFRDNTLWVAAAGIILSFFYIWGTKYAVQGMGGLLWPARFIGFGVGMIIYAIMVNYHFSEGINNKTWVSLALALILICIQVLWKTK
;
A
#
# COMPACT_ATOMS: atom_id res chain seq x y z
N MET A 1 29.96 -9.26 -31.39
CA MET A 1 29.59 -10.01 -30.17
C MET A 1 29.53 -9.08 -28.94
N ILE A 2 30.57 -8.34 -28.58
CA ILE A 2 30.61 -7.44 -27.40
C ILE A 2 29.51 -6.38 -27.42
N MET A 3 29.26 -5.72 -28.55
CA MET A 3 28.25 -4.66 -28.69
C MET A 3 26.80 -5.17 -28.48
N VAL A 4 26.51 -6.41 -28.88
CA VAL A 4 25.21 -7.05 -28.62
C VAL A 4 25.04 -7.32 -27.12
N MET A 5 26.06 -7.84 -26.46
CA MET A 5 26.04 -8.08 -25.00
C MET A 5 25.83 -6.78 -24.21
N VAL A 6 26.51 -5.70 -24.58
CA VAL A 6 26.35 -4.38 -23.94
C VAL A 6 24.91 -3.87 -24.08
N ASN A 7 24.29 -4.01 -25.25
CA ASN A 7 22.92 -3.59 -25.47
C ASN A 7 21.92 -4.43 -24.65
N ILE A 8 22.14 -5.75 -24.55
CA ILE A 8 21.32 -6.63 -23.73
C ILE A 8 21.41 -6.24 -22.25
N VAL A 9 22.61 -6.04 -21.72
CA VAL A 9 22.80 -5.63 -20.31
C VAL A 9 22.12 -4.29 -20.04
N LYS A 10 22.29 -3.31 -20.95
CA LYS A 10 21.64 -1.99 -20.81
C LYS A 10 20.12 -2.10 -20.82
N MET A 11 19.55 -2.93 -21.68
CA MET A 11 18.12 -3.20 -21.74
C MET A 11 17.60 -3.83 -20.43
N TYR A 12 18.26 -4.86 -19.90
CA TYR A 12 17.88 -5.49 -18.63
C TYR A 12 17.95 -4.50 -17.46
N THR A 13 18.98 -3.68 -17.40
CA THR A 13 19.14 -2.66 -16.36
C THR A 13 18.01 -1.63 -16.43
N THR A 14 17.65 -1.16 -17.63
CA THR A 14 16.55 -0.20 -17.82
C THR A 14 15.21 -0.79 -17.40
N ILE A 15 14.91 -2.02 -17.79
CA ILE A 15 13.68 -2.73 -17.40
C ILE A 15 13.62 -2.88 -15.88
N ARG A 16 14.71 -3.28 -15.23
CA ARG A 16 14.78 -3.45 -13.78
C ARG A 16 14.54 -2.13 -13.03
N ILE A 17 15.10 -1.03 -13.52
CA ILE A 17 14.88 0.30 -12.94
C ILE A 17 13.42 0.73 -13.06
N MET A 18 12.78 0.49 -14.23
CA MET A 18 11.36 0.78 -14.42
C MET A 18 10.47 0.00 -13.45
N ILE A 19 10.70 -1.30 -13.29
CA ILE A 19 9.95 -2.16 -12.37
C ILE A 19 10.06 -1.65 -10.93
N ILE A 20 11.26 -1.30 -10.48
CA ILE A 20 11.48 -0.77 -9.13
C ILE A 20 10.78 0.58 -8.95
N LYS A 21 10.89 1.48 -9.91
CA LYS A 21 10.22 2.79 -9.89
C LYS A 21 8.70 2.64 -9.75
N ASP A 22 8.10 1.78 -10.58
CA ASP A 22 6.66 1.55 -10.55
C ASP A 22 6.20 0.98 -9.21
N LEU A 23 6.96 0.05 -8.64
CA LEU A 23 6.67 -0.50 -7.32
C LEU A 23 6.67 0.60 -6.23
N PHE A 24 7.66 1.49 -6.23
CA PHE A 24 7.70 2.60 -5.27
C PHE A 24 6.55 3.59 -5.45
N ILE A 25 6.16 3.90 -6.70
CA ILE A 25 4.99 4.74 -6.99
C ILE A 25 3.73 4.05 -6.47
N GLY A 26 3.57 2.75 -6.70
CA GLY A 26 2.43 1.97 -6.22
C GLY A 26 2.33 1.97 -4.69
N ILE A 27 3.44 1.73 -3.99
CA ILE A 27 3.52 1.77 -2.53
C ILE A 27 3.19 3.17 -2.00
N GLY A 28 3.73 4.23 -2.62
CA GLY A 28 3.44 5.61 -2.25
C GLY A 28 1.95 5.97 -2.41
N ALA A 29 1.33 5.54 -3.50
CA ALA A 29 -0.10 5.74 -3.73
C ALA A 29 -0.94 4.97 -2.69
N PHE A 30 -0.61 3.73 -2.36
CA PHE A 30 -1.26 2.98 -1.28
C PHE A 30 -1.07 3.65 0.08
N PHE A 31 0.13 4.19 0.35
CA PHE A 31 0.38 4.93 1.59
C PHE A 31 -0.61 6.09 1.75
N ILE A 32 -0.71 6.95 0.74
CA ILE A 32 -1.65 8.08 0.74
C ILE A 32 -3.09 7.58 0.87
N ALA A 33 -3.47 6.57 0.09
CA ALA A 33 -4.80 5.98 0.15
C ALA A 33 -5.17 5.52 1.56
N HIS A 34 -4.28 4.78 2.23
CA HIS A 34 -4.56 4.24 3.55
C HIS A 34 -4.58 5.30 4.65
N VAL A 35 -3.72 6.33 4.57
CA VAL A 35 -3.79 7.48 5.49
C VAL A 35 -5.13 8.20 5.37
N LEU A 36 -5.56 8.50 4.15
CA LEU A 36 -6.85 9.16 3.91
C LEU A 36 -8.03 8.26 4.32
N THR A 37 -7.96 6.95 4.01
CA THR A 37 -8.98 5.98 4.42
C THR A 37 -9.09 5.89 5.94
N PHE A 38 -7.96 5.94 6.65
CA PHE A 38 -7.99 5.95 8.11
C PHE A 38 -8.84 7.11 8.65
N TYR A 39 -8.61 8.34 8.16
CA TYR A 39 -9.41 9.50 8.57
C TYR A 39 -10.87 9.38 8.11
N GLN A 40 -11.12 8.92 6.90
CA GLN A 40 -12.48 8.73 6.40
C GLN A 40 -13.31 7.80 7.30
N LEU A 41 -12.72 6.68 7.72
CA LEU A 41 -13.42 5.70 8.54
C LEU A 41 -13.44 6.05 10.03
N ASN A 42 -12.33 6.55 10.57
CA ASN A 42 -12.12 6.72 12.00
C ASN A 42 -12.22 8.18 12.46
N GLY A 43 -12.28 9.15 11.53
CA GLY A 43 -12.39 10.58 11.86
C GLY A 43 -13.60 10.91 12.73
N GLN A 44 -14.69 10.15 12.61
CA GLN A 44 -15.89 10.29 13.43
C GLN A 44 -15.63 10.07 14.93
N PHE A 45 -14.56 9.38 15.30
CA PHE A 45 -14.17 9.11 16.69
C PHE A 45 -13.14 10.12 17.22
N LEU A 46 -12.56 10.96 16.37
CA LEU A 46 -11.60 11.97 16.74
C LEU A 46 -12.31 13.29 17.10
N LYS A 47 -11.85 13.94 18.17
CA LYS A 47 -12.41 15.22 18.59
C LYS A 47 -12.27 16.32 17.53
N SER A 48 -11.14 16.33 16.81
CA SER A 48 -10.84 17.32 15.75
C SER A 48 -11.71 17.21 14.50
N THR A 49 -12.24 16.02 14.22
CA THR A 49 -13.05 15.72 13.04
C THR A 49 -14.40 15.11 13.40
N SER A 50 -14.91 15.39 14.59
CA SER A 50 -16.20 14.86 15.09
C SER A 50 -17.39 15.16 14.17
N TRP A 51 -17.33 16.23 13.36
CA TRP A 51 -18.35 16.57 12.38
C TRP A 51 -18.55 15.48 11.30
N PHE A 52 -17.58 14.57 11.10
CA PHE A 52 -17.69 13.44 10.19
C PHE A 52 -18.87 12.54 10.55
N ARG A 53 -19.15 12.37 11.84
CA ARG A 53 -20.25 11.57 12.34
C ARG A 53 -21.61 12.08 11.85
N ASP A 54 -21.76 13.40 11.84
CA ASP A 54 -23.03 14.04 11.50
C ASP A 54 -23.15 14.30 9.99
N ASN A 55 -22.05 14.15 9.24
CA ASN A 55 -21.96 14.42 7.80
C ASN A 55 -21.49 13.20 6.98
N THR A 56 -21.95 12.02 7.35
CA THR A 56 -21.53 10.73 6.76
C THR A 56 -21.61 10.70 5.23
N LEU A 57 -22.63 11.34 4.64
CA LEU A 57 -22.78 11.37 3.17
C LEU A 57 -21.63 12.11 2.48
N TRP A 58 -21.22 13.27 3.03
CA TRP A 58 -20.09 14.03 2.49
C TRP A 58 -18.76 13.30 2.68
N VAL A 59 -18.59 12.67 3.83
CA VAL A 59 -17.41 11.84 4.12
C VAL A 59 -17.35 10.64 3.15
N ALA A 60 -18.49 10.00 2.88
CA ALA A 60 -18.57 8.91 1.91
C ALA A 60 -18.26 9.40 0.48
N ALA A 61 -18.78 10.56 0.07
CA ALA A 61 -18.52 11.16 -1.24
C ALA A 61 -17.00 11.45 -1.44
N ALA A 62 -16.28 11.83 -0.38
CA ALA A 62 -14.83 11.99 -0.44
C ALA A 62 -14.08 10.68 -0.78
N GLY A 63 -14.72 9.52 -0.63
CA GLY A 63 -14.21 8.22 -1.07
C GLY A 63 -13.92 8.13 -2.57
N ILE A 64 -14.51 9.00 -3.39
CA ILE A 64 -14.20 9.09 -4.83
C ILE A 64 -12.72 9.42 -5.02
N ILE A 65 -12.20 10.40 -4.27
CA ILE A 65 -10.78 10.79 -4.32
C ILE A 65 -9.88 9.63 -3.87
N LEU A 66 -10.29 8.92 -2.81
CA LEU A 66 -9.56 7.74 -2.32
C LEU A 66 -9.46 6.64 -3.39
N SER A 67 -10.52 6.44 -4.14
CA SER A 67 -10.57 5.43 -5.20
C SER A 67 -9.48 5.65 -6.25
N PHE A 68 -9.15 6.90 -6.60
CA PHE A 68 -8.05 7.19 -7.53
C PHE A 68 -6.70 6.72 -6.98
N PHE A 69 -6.41 6.95 -5.71
CA PHE A 69 -5.15 6.50 -5.11
C PHE A 69 -5.06 4.98 -5.06
N TYR A 70 -6.17 4.28 -4.76
CA TYR A 70 -6.21 2.81 -4.81
C TYR A 70 -6.03 2.25 -6.23
N ILE A 71 -6.67 2.90 -7.24
CA ILE A 71 -6.52 2.52 -8.65
C ILE A 71 -5.07 2.69 -9.09
N TRP A 72 -4.46 3.84 -8.79
CA TRP A 72 -3.05 4.10 -9.12
C TRP A 72 -2.11 3.17 -8.36
N GLY A 73 -2.33 3.00 -7.07
CA GLY A 73 -1.56 2.07 -6.24
C GLY A 73 -1.56 0.66 -6.82
N THR A 74 -2.73 0.16 -7.18
CA THR A 74 -2.88 -1.15 -7.80
C THR A 74 -2.19 -1.20 -9.16
N LYS A 75 -2.42 -0.21 -10.04
CA LYS A 75 -1.82 -0.15 -11.37
C LYS A 75 -0.29 -0.25 -11.30
N TYR A 76 0.33 0.63 -10.54
CA TYR A 76 1.79 0.70 -10.47
C TYR A 76 2.39 -0.47 -9.68
N ALA A 77 1.73 -0.95 -8.62
CA ALA A 77 2.18 -2.15 -7.91
C ALA A 77 2.15 -3.39 -8.82
N VAL A 78 1.11 -3.56 -9.62
CA VAL A 78 1.02 -4.66 -10.61
C VAL A 78 2.12 -4.54 -11.64
N GLN A 79 2.39 -3.35 -12.19
CA GLN A 79 3.49 -3.11 -13.13
C GLN A 79 4.84 -3.44 -12.48
N GLY A 80 5.06 -2.97 -11.24
CA GLY A 80 6.26 -3.26 -10.47
C GLY A 80 6.42 -4.73 -10.04
N MET A 81 5.34 -5.52 -10.07
CA MET A 81 5.36 -6.96 -9.80
C MET A 81 5.27 -7.81 -11.08
N GLY A 82 5.65 -7.23 -12.23
CA GLY A 82 5.69 -7.97 -13.51
C GLY A 82 4.32 -8.40 -14.03
N GLY A 83 3.26 -7.65 -13.73
CA GLY A 83 1.88 -7.93 -14.15
C GLY A 83 1.09 -8.82 -13.18
N LEU A 84 1.64 -9.21 -12.04
CA LEU A 84 1.00 -10.11 -11.09
C LEU A 84 0.10 -9.34 -10.12
N LEU A 85 -1.20 -9.70 -10.10
CA LEU A 85 -2.21 -9.07 -9.25
C LEU A 85 -2.08 -9.45 -7.77
N TRP A 86 -1.83 -10.73 -7.47
CA TRP A 86 -1.76 -11.21 -6.10
C TRP A 86 -0.67 -10.53 -5.26
N PRO A 87 0.60 -10.48 -5.69
CA PRO A 87 1.63 -9.76 -4.95
C PRO A 87 1.29 -8.29 -4.74
N ALA A 88 0.77 -7.61 -5.77
CA ALA A 88 0.36 -6.22 -5.66
C ALA A 88 -0.74 -6.02 -4.61
N ARG A 89 -1.71 -6.93 -4.54
CA ARG A 89 -2.78 -6.89 -3.54
C ARG A 89 -2.25 -7.06 -2.12
N PHE A 90 -1.34 -8.01 -1.91
CA PHE A 90 -0.73 -8.22 -0.59
C PHE A 90 0.15 -7.05 -0.15
N ILE A 91 0.87 -6.40 -1.07
CA ILE A 91 1.62 -5.17 -0.78
C ILE A 91 0.66 -4.08 -0.31
N GLY A 92 -0.42 -3.83 -1.04
CA GLY A 92 -1.43 -2.83 -0.64
C GLY A 92 -2.01 -3.13 0.74
N PHE A 93 -2.38 -4.38 1.01
CA PHE A 93 -2.88 -4.82 2.30
C PHE A 93 -1.87 -4.59 3.43
N GLY A 94 -0.61 -4.96 3.22
CA GLY A 94 0.45 -4.79 4.20
C GLY A 94 0.75 -3.33 4.53
N VAL A 95 0.81 -2.47 3.52
CA VAL A 95 0.94 -1.02 3.71
C VAL A 95 -0.22 -0.51 4.57
N GLY A 96 -1.45 -0.95 4.29
CA GLY A 96 -2.63 -0.57 5.05
C GLY A 96 -2.55 -1.00 6.52
N MET A 97 -2.14 -2.23 6.80
CA MET A 97 -1.99 -2.73 8.16
C MET A 97 -0.96 -1.94 8.97
N ILE A 98 0.18 -1.61 8.38
CA ILE A 98 1.23 -0.83 9.04
C ILE A 98 0.71 0.59 9.35
N ILE A 99 0.10 1.26 8.36
CA ILE A 99 -0.43 2.61 8.55
C ILE A 99 -1.52 2.60 9.61
N TYR A 100 -2.45 1.65 9.56
CA TYR A 100 -3.53 1.56 10.53
C TYR A 100 -2.99 1.40 11.96
N ALA A 101 -2.01 0.52 12.16
CA ALA A 101 -1.40 0.32 13.47
C ALA A 101 -0.72 1.61 14.01
N ILE A 102 0.00 2.33 13.15
CA ILE A 102 0.65 3.60 13.52
C ILE A 102 -0.41 4.66 13.87
N MET A 103 -1.43 4.82 13.03
CA MET A 103 -2.45 5.85 13.18
C MET A 103 -3.33 5.62 14.41
N VAL A 104 -3.71 4.36 14.69
CA VAL A 104 -4.46 4.01 15.90
C VAL A 104 -3.66 4.32 17.16
N ASN A 105 -2.39 3.91 17.18
CA ASN A 105 -1.52 4.20 18.33
C ASN A 105 -1.35 5.72 18.54
N TYR A 106 -1.18 6.47 17.46
CA TYR A 106 -0.97 7.93 17.52
C TYR A 106 -2.23 8.70 17.97
N HIS A 107 -3.40 8.37 17.42
CA HIS A 107 -4.62 9.14 17.63
C HIS A 107 -5.45 8.68 18.82
N PHE A 108 -5.43 7.38 19.12
CA PHE A 108 -6.27 6.78 20.16
C PHE A 108 -5.47 6.32 21.38
N SER A 109 -4.13 6.43 21.34
CA SER A 109 -3.24 5.94 22.39
C SER A 109 -3.47 4.45 22.72
N GLU A 110 -4.04 3.71 21.77
CA GLU A 110 -4.16 2.27 21.86
C GLU A 110 -2.79 1.67 21.55
N GLY A 111 -2.04 1.34 22.59
CA GLY A 111 -0.71 0.75 22.46
C GLY A 111 -0.74 -0.52 21.60
N ILE A 112 0.32 -0.73 20.80
CA ILE A 112 0.49 -1.98 20.05
C ILE A 112 0.74 -3.10 21.07
N ASN A 113 -0.30 -3.87 21.35
CA ASN A 113 -0.22 -5.00 22.26
C ASN A 113 0.37 -6.24 21.56
N ASN A 114 0.65 -7.30 22.34
CA ASN A 114 1.26 -8.53 21.83
C ASN A 114 0.43 -9.17 20.68
N LYS A 115 -0.90 -9.11 20.75
CA LYS A 115 -1.78 -9.63 19.68
C LYS A 115 -1.58 -8.84 18.39
N THR A 116 -1.48 -7.51 18.47
CA THR A 116 -1.24 -6.64 17.31
C THR A 116 0.14 -6.91 16.72
N TRP A 117 1.18 -7.08 17.55
CA TRP A 117 2.51 -7.44 17.07
C TRP A 117 2.53 -8.78 16.32
N VAL A 118 1.87 -9.80 16.85
CA VAL A 118 1.75 -11.10 16.18
C VAL A 118 1.00 -10.96 14.85
N SER A 119 -0.09 -10.20 14.82
CA SER A 119 -0.86 -9.96 13.58
C SER A 119 -0.05 -9.21 12.52
N LEU A 120 0.73 -8.20 12.91
CA LEU A 120 1.61 -7.47 12.00
C LEU A 120 2.73 -8.38 11.46
N ALA A 121 3.32 -9.22 12.31
CA ALA A 121 4.34 -10.19 11.88
C ALA A 121 3.77 -11.20 10.86
N LEU A 122 2.57 -11.73 11.11
CA LEU A 122 1.89 -12.62 10.17
C LEU A 122 1.58 -11.93 8.84
N ALA A 123 1.11 -10.68 8.86
CA ALA A 123 0.88 -9.90 7.66
C ALA A 123 2.17 -9.70 6.86
N LEU A 124 3.30 -9.40 7.53
CA LEU A 124 4.60 -9.27 6.88
C LEU A 124 5.05 -10.59 6.25
N ILE A 125 4.88 -11.72 6.94
CA ILE A 125 5.18 -13.06 6.42
C ILE A 125 4.37 -13.34 5.15
N LEU A 126 3.06 -13.03 5.15
CA LEU A 126 2.21 -13.20 3.97
C LEU A 126 2.71 -12.39 2.78
N ILE A 127 3.14 -11.15 3.00
CA ILE A 127 3.71 -10.31 1.95
C ILE A 127 5.00 -10.93 1.42
N CYS A 128 5.90 -11.34 2.30
CA CYS A 128 7.16 -11.97 1.93
C CYS A 128 6.94 -13.23 1.07
N ILE A 129 5.98 -14.08 1.46
CA ILE A 129 5.61 -15.27 0.68
C ILE A 129 5.19 -14.86 -0.74
N GLN A 130 4.32 -13.87 -0.89
CA GLN A 130 3.80 -13.46 -2.19
C GLN A 130 4.84 -12.75 -3.08
N VAL A 131 5.78 -12.01 -2.47
CA VAL A 131 6.78 -11.25 -3.21
C VAL A 131 8.01 -12.10 -3.54
N LEU A 132 8.43 -12.97 -2.61
CA LEU A 132 9.71 -13.69 -2.71
C LEU A 132 9.54 -15.11 -3.26
N TRP A 133 8.40 -15.74 -3.04
CA TRP A 133 8.15 -17.11 -3.52
C TRP A 133 7.83 -17.09 -5.02
N LYS A 134 8.83 -17.43 -5.82
CA LYS A 134 8.65 -17.59 -7.27
C LYS A 134 7.93 -18.92 -7.54
N THR A 135 6.69 -18.86 -7.96
CA THR A 135 6.03 -20.01 -8.62
C THR A 135 6.54 -20.11 -10.05
N LYS A 136 6.97 -21.31 -10.43
CA LYS A 136 7.35 -21.63 -11.82
C LYS A 136 6.12 -21.61 -12.71
#